data_4b65061b6598a14f4ee6b58858abbfc3
#
_entry.id   4b65061b6598a14f4ee6b58858abbfc3
#
_cell.length_a   1.000
_cell.length_b   1.000
_cell.length_c   1.000
_cell.angle_alpha   90.00
_cell.angle_beta   90.00
_cell.angle_gamma   90.00
#
_symmetry.space_group_name_H-M   'P 1'
#
loop_
_entity.id
_entity.type
_entity.pdbx_description
1 polymer ?
#
loop_
_entity_poly.entity_id
_entity_poly.type
_entity_poly.pdbx_seq_one_letter_code
_entity_poly.pdbx_strand_id
1 'polypeptide(L)'
;MITDEIRNKILSHIHKHFSEEEVSAASSKFQIEIPDSSEKGDLTCNIALILGNITKNNPKEIGIEIGNVLKDINSISSIEVAGPGFINIFLNHSGTLKIIKDILDKKTVRKAEDPKSIQVEFVSANPTGPLHVGHGRGAIYGDVISKLLERKGHKVQKEYYVNDAGRQIDILTASVYLRAINIEDNIFPESAYKGKYIQEIAKNANLQESVSVDDLFNNLPEDEEEKIDEIILHLKSASEKDWHSTKKVSLESVLSTIEKDLKDFGVTFDNWFLESSLLGTDSKISAAVQQLDTKSLIDSRDGNIWFKSSDFGDDKDRVLIRADGRQTYFASDVAYHKDKLDRGFDEIINIWGSDHHGYIKRVEASLEGLGYDKNKLSVKLVQFANLIKGGLPVKMSTRSGEFYSLEDLLSDVGSDVARFYYLSKQTDQHLDFDLDLAVSSKKENMYYYIQYAHARICSLEKKAGLKKFPAENISEDHVDICSNLIHEISKYPNVLEKTCKNLSPHL
;
A
#
# COMPACT_ATOMS: atom_id res chain seq x y z
N MET A 1 -1.23 28.13 -2.92
CA MET A 1 -2.46 28.11 -2.05
C MET A 1 -2.41 29.32 -1.11
N ILE A 2 -3.57 29.75 -0.58
CA ILE A 2 -3.59 30.83 0.42
C ILE A 2 -2.80 30.45 1.68
N THR A 3 -2.85 29.18 2.05
CA THR A 3 -2.07 28.63 3.17
C THR A 3 -0.55 28.75 2.94
N ASP A 4 -0.08 28.64 1.68
CA ASP A 4 1.34 28.84 1.37
C ASP A 4 1.75 30.31 1.46
N GLU A 5 0.88 31.23 1.04
CA GLU A 5 1.10 32.66 1.18
C GLU A 5 1.26 33.06 2.65
N ILE A 6 0.32 32.60 3.49
CA ILE A 6 0.37 32.80 4.93
C ILE A 6 1.63 32.18 5.53
N ARG A 7 1.93 30.93 5.16
CA ARG A 7 3.11 30.21 5.64
C ARG A 7 4.40 30.93 5.29
N ASN A 8 4.55 31.34 4.04
CA ASN A 8 5.75 32.05 3.57
C ASN A 8 5.91 33.40 4.28
N LYS A 9 4.81 34.11 4.53
CA LYS A 9 4.84 35.39 5.29
C LYS A 9 5.30 35.16 6.73
N ILE A 10 4.79 34.08 7.38
CA ILE A 10 5.22 33.67 8.73
C ILE A 10 6.72 33.32 8.71
N LEU A 11 7.15 32.43 7.81
CA LEU A 11 8.55 32.02 7.72
C LEU A 11 9.49 33.20 7.48
N SER A 12 9.12 34.10 6.57
CA SER A 12 9.90 35.33 6.32
C SER A 12 10.03 36.22 7.55
N HIS A 13 9.00 36.25 8.42
CA HIS A 13 9.04 37.02 9.66
C HIS A 13 9.93 36.33 10.71
N ILE A 14 9.70 35.03 10.96
CA ILE A 14 10.42 34.31 12.02
C ILE A 14 11.92 34.16 11.71
N HIS A 15 12.34 34.05 10.45
CA HIS A 15 13.76 34.08 10.06
C HIS A 15 14.47 35.40 10.41
N LYS A 16 13.73 36.49 10.62
CA LYS A 16 14.34 37.80 10.99
C LYS A 16 14.47 37.98 12.49
N HIS A 17 13.67 37.27 13.26
CA HIS A 17 13.48 37.51 14.71
C HIS A 17 13.93 36.35 15.60
N PHE A 18 14.15 35.13 15.01
CA PHE A 18 14.54 33.92 15.73
C PHE A 18 15.79 33.31 15.10
N SER A 19 16.53 32.51 15.86
CA SER A 19 17.73 31.82 15.39
C SER A 19 17.39 30.73 14.34
N GLU A 20 18.33 30.36 13.50
CA GLU A 20 18.17 29.30 12.48
C GLU A 20 17.74 27.98 13.10
N GLU A 21 18.25 27.62 14.28
CA GLU A 21 17.87 26.41 15.00
C GLU A 21 16.40 26.44 15.45
N GLU A 22 15.95 27.57 16.02
CA GLU A 22 14.55 27.76 16.45
C GLU A 22 13.59 27.74 15.27
N VAL A 23 13.96 28.39 14.17
CA VAL A 23 13.15 28.40 12.94
C VAL A 23 13.08 27.02 12.34
N SER A 24 14.18 26.29 12.26
CA SER A 24 14.23 24.91 11.74
C SER A 24 13.35 23.99 12.58
N ALA A 25 13.45 24.06 13.91
CA ALA A 25 12.66 23.27 14.83
C ALA A 25 11.14 23.59 14.76
N ALA A 26 10.78 24.87 14.47
CA ALA A 26 9.40 25.31 14.36
C ALA A 26 8.78 25.04 12.99
N SER A 27 9.54 25.26 11.91
CA SER A 27 9.05 25.20 10.52
C SER A 27 8.50 23.83 10.12
N SER A 28 9.09 22.75 10.66
CA SER A 28 8.67 21.37 10.42
C SER A 28 7.40 20.96 11.18
N LYS A 29 7.05 21.68 12.24
CA LYS A 29 5.99 21.30 13.19
C LYS A 29 4.72 22.14 13.08
N PHE A 30 4.82 23.41 12.66
CA PHE A 30 3.64 24.26 12.64
C PHE A 30 2.70 23.93 11.48
N GLN A 31 1.43 24.09 11.75
CA GLN A 31 0.34 23.78 10.82
C GLN A 31 -0.57 24.99 10.67
N ILE A 32 -1.13 25.13 9.48
CA ILE A 32 -2.22 26.06 9.19
C ILE A 32 -3.39 25.16 8.80
N GLU A 33 -4.42 25.14 9.62
CA GLU A 33 -5.55 24.22 9.49
C GLU A 33 -6.88 24.98 9.47
N ILE A 34 -7.90 24.34 8.94
CA ILE A 34 -9.28 24.82 9.05
C ILE A 34 -9.81 24.32 10.39
N PRO A 35 -10.30 25.20 11.27
CA PRO A 35 -10.84 24.80 12.56
C PRO A 35 -12.17 24.06 12.42
N ASP A 36 -12.55 23.28 13.45
CA ASP A 36 -13.79 22.52 13.46
C ASP A 36 -15.04 23.42 13.46
N SER A 37 -14.91 24.65 13.97
CA SER A 37 -15.97 25.65 14.03
C SER A 37 -15.55 26.93 13.34
N SER A 38 -16.43 27.49 12.51
CA SER A 38 -16.25 28.79 11.84
C SER A 38 -16.09 29.96 12.81
N GLU A 39 -16.57 29.85 14.05
CA GLU A 39 -16.34 30.84 15.10
C GLU A 39 -14.88 31.07 15.46
N LYS A 40 -14.03 30.06 15.17
CA LYS A 40 -12.56 30.13 15.35
C LYS A 40 -11.82 30.63 14.12
N GLY A 41 -12.53 31.22 13.14
CA GLY A 41 -11.98 31.69 11.88
C GLY A 41 -12.07 30.68 10.76
N ASP A 42 -11.60 31.08 9.58
CA ASP A 42 -11.49 30.21 8.39
C ASP A 42 -10.22 29.35 8.43
N LEU A 43 -9.17 29.87 9.05
CA LEU A 43 -7.90 29.18 9.26
C LEU A 43 -7.39 29.41 10.68
N THR A 44 -6.65 28.45 11.22
CA THR A 44 -5.95 28.59 12.50
C THR A 44 -4.50 28.14 12.36
N CYS A 45 -3.59 28.79 13.09
CA CYS A 45 -2.16 28.50 13.07
C CYS A 45 -1.60 28.36 14.49
N ASN A 46 -0.82 27.32 14.74
CA ASN A 46 -0.22 26.98 16.02
C ASN A 46 1.24 27.43 16.18
N ILE A 47 1.80 28.20 15.25
CA ILE A 47 3.23 28.59 15.23
C ILE A 47 3.66 29.29 16.51
N ALA A 48 2.82 30.17 17.07
CA ALA A 48 3.17 30.91 18.26
C ALA A 48 3.30 30.03 19.51
N LEU A 49 2.50 28.94 19.60
CA LEU A 49 2.63 27.92 20.64
C LEU A 49 3.95 27.18 20.55
N ILE A 50 4.32 26.81 19.31
CA ILE A 50 5.57 26.07 19.05
C ILE A 50 6.78 26.92 19.38
N LEU A 51 6.81 28.16 18.89
CA LEU A 51 7.89 29.11 19.20
C LEU A 51 7.95 29.45 20.68
N GLY A 52 6.82 29.67 21.32
CA GLY A 52 6.77 29.92 22.75
C GLY A 52 7.34 28.77 23.59
N ASN A 53 7.09 27.53 23.18
CA ASN A 53 7.67 26.35 23.83
C ASN A 53 9.18 26.23 23.60
N ILE A 54 9.68 26.58 22.42
CA ILE A 54 11.09 26.51 22.05
C ILE A 54 11.86 27.63 22.76
N THR A 55 11.38 28.86 22.68
CA THR A 55 12.08 30.06 23.16
C THR A 55 11.81 30.40 24.63
N LYS A 56 10.80 29.72 25.27
CA LYS A 56 10.29 30.02 26.60
C LYS A 56 9.64 31.41 26.73
N ASN A 57 9.31 32.04 25.60
CA ASN A 57 8.60 33.31 25.55
C ASN A 57 7.07 33.11 25.61
N ASN A 58 6.35 34.21 25.87
CA ASN A 58 4.89 34.17 25.93
C ASN A 58 4.26 33.93 24.54
N PRO A 59 3.59 32.78 24.30
CA PRO A 59 3.04 32.48 22.99
C PRO A 59 1.97 33.50 22.53
N LYS A 60 1.25 34.16 23.44
CA LYS A 60 0.26 35.17 23.06
C LYS A 60 0.93 36.39 22.43
N GLU A 61 2.05 36.83 22.98
CA GLU A 61 2.79 37.98 22.45
C GLU A 61 3.38 37.67 21.07
N ILE A 62 3.96 36.49 20.92
CA ILE A 62 4.42 35.96 19.61
C ILE A 62 3.25 35.90 18.63
N GLY A 63 2.09 35.41 19.07
CA GLY A 63 0.89 35.34 18.24
C GLY A 63 0.38 36.71 17.77
N ILE A 64 0.42 37.73 18.63
CA ILE A 64 0.04 39.08 18.28
C ILE A 64 1.02 39.69 17.27
N GLU A 65 2.32 39.49 17.46
CA GLU A 65 3.35 39.97 16.56
C GLU A 65 3.20 39.36 15.15
N ILE A 66 3.09 38.03 15.07
CA ILE A 66 2.87 37.33 13.79
C ILE A 66 1.53 37.74 13.17
N GLY A 67 0.47 37.88 13.99
CA GLY A 67 -0.83 38.31 13.53
C GLY A 67 -0.79 39.70 12.87
N ASN A 68 -0.05 40.63 13.43
CA ASN A 68 0.11 41.95 12.83
C ASN A 68 0.78 41.91 11.45
N VAL A 69 1.76 41.02 11.25
CA VAL A 69 2.42 40.83 9.96
C VAL A 69 1.50 40.20 8.91
N LEU A 70 0.58 39.35 9.35
CA LEU A 70 -0.39 38.69 8.47
C LEU A 70 -1.51 39.62 8.00
N LYS A 71 -1.78 40.70 8.69
CA LYS A 71 -2.79 41.73 8.28
C LYS A 71 -2.47 42.38 6.94
N ASP A 72 -1.20 42.36 6.52
CA ASP A 72 -0.78 42.87 5.21
C ASP A 72 -1.25 42.00 4.02
N ILE A 73 -1.79 40.80 4.29
CA ILE A 73 -2.29 39.91 3.24
C ILE A 73 -3.69 40.35 2.84
N ASN A 74 -3.87 40.79 1.61
CA ASN A 74 -5.14 41.34 1.11
C ASN A 74 -6.35 40.40 1.23
N SER A 75 -6.11 39.09 1.34
CA SER A 75 -7.15 38.07 1.47
C SER A 75 -7.65 37.85 2.91
N ILE A 76 -7.08 38.55 3.89
CA ILE A 76 -7.40 38.43 5.30
C ILE A 76 -8.27 39.63 5.73
N SER A 77 -9.38 39.34 6.39
CA SER A 77 -10.29 40.39 6.97
C SER A 77 -9.90 40.75 8.39
N SER A 78 -9.62 39.76 9.23
CA SER A 78 -9.24 39.98 10.63
C SER A 78 -8.42 38.81 11.17
N ILE A 79 -7.72 39.05 12.28
CA ILE A 79 -6.93 38.08 13.01
C ILE A 79 -7.20 38.20 14.50
N GLU A 80 -7.38 37.06 15.14
CA GLU A 80 -7.58 36.98 16.60
C GLU A 80 -6.57 35.98 17.20
N VAL A 81 -5.99 36.32 18.34
CA VAL A 81 -5.14 35.40 19.09
C VAL A 81 -5.95 34.81 20.24
N ALA A 82 -6.24 33.52 20.15
CA ALA A 82 -7.11 32.82 21.09
C ALA A 82 -6.34 31.85 22.00
N GLY A 83 -6.92 31.57 23.17
CA GLY A 83 -6.40 30.59 24.10
C GLY A 83 -4.93 30.83 24.49
N PRO A 84 -4.08 29.80 24.44
CA PRO A 84 -2.67 29.91 24.81
C PRO A 84 -1.80 30.56 23.74
N GLY A 85 -2.32 30.92 22.55
CA GLY A 85 -1.55 31.52 21.45
C GLY A 85 -1.89 30.98 20.05
N PHE A 86 -3.08 30.41 19.86
CA PHE A 86 -3.57 30.09 18.51
C PHE A 86 -3.88 31.39 17.74
N ILE A 87 -3.42 31.45 16.50
CA ILE A 87 -3.70 32.55 15.60
C ILE A 87 -4.88 32.15 14.71
N ASN A 88 -6.05 32.72 15.00
CA ASN A 88 -7.26 32.52 14.20
C ASN A 88 -7.30 33.59 13.10
N ILE A 89 -7.51 33.16 11.87
CA ILE A 89 -7.43 33.99 10.66
C ILE A 89 -8.80 33.96 10.00
N PHE A 90 -9.40 35.11 9.82
CA PHE A 90 -10.68 35.30 9.13
C PHE A 90 -10.36 35.81 7.72
N LEU A 91 -10.86 35.14 6.72
CA LEU A 91 -10.68 35.54 5.33
C LEU A 91 -11.77 36.50 4.90
N ASN A 92 -11.45 37.38 3.97
CA ASN A 92 -12.49 38.10 3.25
C ASN A 92 -12.98 37.26 2.07
N HIS A 93 -13.97 37.75 1.33
CA HIS A 93 -14.55 37.10 0.18
C HIS A 93 -13.49 36.64 -0.85
N SER A 94 -12.51 37.48 -1.15
CA SER A 94 -11.40 37.15 -2.07
C SER A 94 -10.57 35.98 -1.58
N GLY A 95 -10.33 35.89 -0.27
CA GLY A 95 -9.60 34.79 0.35
C GLY A 95 -10.36 33.47 0.26
N THR A 96 -11.65 33.50 0.53
CA THR A 96 -12.54 32.32 0.43
C THR A 96 -12.62 31.82 -1.02
N LEU A 97 -12.80 32.70 -1.99
CA LEU A 97 -12.79 32.34 -3.39
C LEU A 97 -11.45 31.74 -3.84
N LYS A 98 -10.34 32.19 -3.27
CA LYS A 98 -9.01 31.64 -3.59
C LYS A 98 -8.89 30.18 -3.14
N ILE A 99 -9.46 29.80 -1.97
CA ILE A 99 -9.51 28.40 -1.54
C ILE A 99 -10.31 27.55 -2.55
N ILE A 100 -11.50 28.01 -2.93
CA ILE A 100 -12.35 27.30 -3.89
C ILE A 100 -11.61 27.13 -5.24
N LYS A 101 -10.97 28.17 -5.71
CA LYS A 101 -10.18 28.15 -6.95
C LYS A 101 -9.02 27.17 -6.87
N ASP A 102 -8.28 27.17 -5.76
CA ASP A 102 -7.18 26.23 -5.54
C ASP A 102 -7.68 24.77 -5.57
N ILE A 103 -8.88 24.50 -5.04
CA ILE A 103 -9.50 23.16 -5.10
C ILE A 103 -9.87 22.79 -6.54
N LEU A 104 -10.51 23.69 -7.29
CA LEU A 104 -10.89 23.48 -8.69
C LEU A 104 -9.67 23.29 -9.59
N ASP A 105 -8.60 24.04 -9.37
CA ASP A 105 -7.32 23.93 -10.07
C ASP A 105 -6.51 22.69 -9.63
N LYS A 106 -7.04 21.85 -8.73
CA LYS A 106 -6.36 20.68 -8.15
C LYS A 106 -5.05 21.01 -7.41
N LYS A 107 -4.90 22.25 -6.93
CA LYS A 107 -3.78 22.72 -6.11
C LYS A 107 -4.07 22.47 -4.63
N THR A 108 -4.31 21.21 -4.28
CA THR A 108 -4.82 20.83 -2.95
C THR A 108 -3.79 20.13 -2.08
N VAL A 109 -2.64 19.77 -2.65
CA VAL A 109 -1.55 19.12 -1.93
C VAL A 109 -0.27 19.89 -2.17
N ARG A 110 0.38 20.25 -1.08
CA ARG A 110 1.70 20.87 -1.12
C ARG A 110 2.74 19.85 -1.57
N LYS A 111 3.51 20.20 -2.58
CA LYS A 111 4.63 19.34 -3.02
C LYS A 111 5.70 19.25 -1.94
N ALA A 112 6.36 18.11 -1.85
CA ALA A 112 7.51 17.93 -0.99
C ALA A 112 8.63 18.89 -1.37
N GLU A 113 9.31 19.45 -0.37
CA GLU A 113 10.47 20.31 -0.58
C GLU A 113 11.67 19.51 -1.09
N ASP A 114 11.77 18.25 -0.63
CA ASP A 114 12.78 17.28 -1.04
C ASP A 114 12.08 16.03 -1.62
N PRO A 115 11.84 15.99 -2.94
CA PRO A 115 11.21 14.85 -3.59
C PRO A 115 12.11 13.61 -3.55
N LYS A 116 11.57 12.49 -3.06
CA LYS A 116 12.27 11.22 -2.92
C LYS A 116 11.92 10.26 -4.04
N SER A 117 12.82 9.29 -4.27
CA SER A 117 12.54 8.07 -5.02
C SER A 117 12.06 6.99 -4.04
N ILE A 118 10.81 6.55 -4.17
CA ILE A 118 10.15 5.65 -3.22
C ILE A 118 9.71 4.39 -3.95
N GLN A 119 10.03 3.23 -3.39
CA GLN A 119 9.47 1.97 -3.85
C GLN A 119 8.33 1.55 -2.91
N VAL A 120 7.21 1.13 -3.49
CA VAL A 120 6.07 0.59 -2.74
C VAL A 120 5.82 -0.84 -3.21
N GLU A 121 6.07 -1.82 -2.33
CA GLU A 121 5.77 -3.22 -2.56
C GLU A 121 4.44 -3.59 -1.90
N PHE A 122 3.56 -4.24 -2.65
CA PHE A 122 2.27 -4.67 -2.13
C PHE A 122 1.66 -5.82 -2.92
N VAL A 123 0.67 -6.50 -2.37
CA VAL A 123 0.07 -7.75 -2.81
C VAL A 123 1.05 -8.91 -2.69
N SER A 124 2.00 -9.03 -3.58
CA SER A 124 3.07 -10.06 -3.60
C SER A 124 2.56 -11.47 -3.24
N ALA A 125 1.36 -11.82 -3.73
CA ALA A 125 0.75 -13.13 -3.51
C ALA A 125 1.49 -14.20 -4.30
N ASN A 126 1.59 -15.41 -3.75
CA ASN A 126 2.21 -16.53 -4.44
C ASN A 126 1.43 -16.86 -5.73
N PRO A 127 2.11 -17.02 -6.88
CA PRO A 127 1.45 -17.29 -8.16
C PRO A 127 1.02 -18.77 -8.28
N THR A 128 0.19 -19.21 -7.34
CA THR A 128 -0.33 -20.58 -7.26
C THR A 128 -1.81 -20.67 -7.63
N GLY A 129 -2.45 -19.54 -7.89
CA GLY A 129 -3.85 -19.44 -8.30
C GLY A 129 -4.34 -18.00 -8.40
N PRO A 130 -5.62 -17.78 -8.74
CA PRO A 130 -6.23 -16.47 -8.80
C PRO A 130 -6.19 -15.74 -7.45
N LEU A 131 -6.24 -14.40 -7.49
CA LEU A 131 -6.33 -13.61 -6.27
C LEU A 131 -7.67 -13.84 -5.58
N HIS A 132 -7.65 -13.91 -4.27
CA HIS A 132 -8.86 -13.91 -3.45
C HIS A 132 -9.09 -12.55 -2.79
N VAL A 133 -10.28 -12.31 -2.30
CA VAL A 133 -10.70 -11.05 -1.67
C VAL A 133 -9.79 -10.57 -0.53
N GLY A 134 -9.08 -11.48 0.14
CA GLY A 134 -8.10 -11.11 1.17
C GLY A 134 -6.95 -10.26 0.64
N HIS A 135 -6.58 -10.40 -0.65
CA HIS A 135 -5.54 -9.58 -1.27
C HIS A 135 -6.03 -8.18 -1.65
N GLY A 136 -7.36 -8.01 -1.86
CA GLY A 136 -7.95 -6.79 -2.38
C GLY A 136 -7.65 -5.56 -1.53
N ARG A 137 -7.71 -5.69 -0.19
CA ARG A 137 -7.48 -4.56 0.71
C ARG A 137 -6.04 -4.05 0.63
N GLY A 138 -5.05 -4.95 0.64
CA GLY A 138 -3.64 -4.60 0.46
C GLY A 138 -3.36 -3.99 -0.90
N ALA A 139 -3.99 -4.52 -1.95
CA ALA A 139 -3.88 -4.02 -3.32
C ALA A 139 -4.35 -2.56 -3.44
N ILE A 140 -5.54 -2.26 -2.92
CA ILE A 140 -6.09 -0.90 -3.00
C ILE A 140 -5.34 0.07 -2.09
N TYR A 141 -4.95 -0.36 -0.90
CA TYR A 141 -4.16 0.47 -0.01
C TYR A 141 -2.83 0.86 -0.67
N GLY A 142 -2.10 -0.10 -1.26
CA GLY A 142 -0.84 0.13 -1.95
C GLY A 142 -0.97 1.07 -3.15
N ASP A 143 -1.98 0.86 -3.99
CA ASP A 143 -2.27 1.72 -5.14
C ASP A 143 -2.57 3.16 -4.70
N VAL A 144 -3.40 3.34 -3.67
CA VAL A 144 -3.80 4.68 -3.23
C VAL A 144 -2.67 5.43 -2.54
N ILE A 145 -1.89 4.79 -1.66
CA ILE A 145 -0.75 5.48 -1.05
C ILE A 145 0.32 5.84 -2.08
N SER A 146 0.54 5.00 -3.09
CA SER A 146 1.43 5.32 -4.21
C SER A 146 0.99 6.59 -4.93
N LYS A 147 -0.30 6.71 -5.28
CA LYS A 147 -0.89 7.90 -5.89
C LYS A 147 -0.81 9.14 -4.99
N LEU A 148 -0.95 8.96 -3.66
CA LEU A 148 -0.81 10.06 -2.71
C LEU A 148 0.65 10.57 -2.64
N LEU A 149 1.63 9.67 -2.64
CA LEU A 149 3.05 10.00 -2.69
C LEU A 149 3.43 10.71 -3.99
N GLU A 150 2.95 10.23 -5.14
CA GLU A 150 3.11 10.89 -6.44
C GLU A 150 2.49 12.30 -6.43
N ARG A 151 1.31 12.43 -5.81
CA ARG A 151 0.64 13.73 -5.67
C ARG A 151 1.45 14.70 -4.81
N LYS A 152 2.20 14.19 -3.82
CA LYS A 152 3.20 14.97 -3.05
C LYS A 152 4.45 15.34 -3.87
N GLY A 153 4.65 14.74 -5.03
CA GLY A 153 5.78 15.02 -5.94
C GLY A 153 6.94 14.04 -5.81
N HIS A 154 6.79 12.96 -5.05
CA HIS A 154 7.77 11.88 -5.02
C HIS A 154 7.74 11.09 -6.32
N LYS A 155 8.87 10.46 -6.67
CA LYS A 155 8.96 9.47 -7.75
C LYS A 155 8.68 8.11 -7.13
N VAL A 156 7.57 7.49 -7.52
CA VAL A 156 7.13 6.21 -6.95
C VAL A 156 7.30 5.08 -7.97
N GLN A 157 7.81 3.94 -7.53
CA GLN A 157 7.78 2.68 -8.25
C GLN A 157 6.93 1.67 -7.48
N LYS A 158 5.89 1.16 -8.10
CA LYS A 158 5.06 0.09 -7.57
C LYS A 158 5.64 -1.26 -7.98
N GLU A 159 5.91 -2.12 -7.01
CA GLU A 159 6.55 -3.40 -7.24
C GLU A 159 5.73 -4.56 -6.69
N TYR A 160 5.62 -5.62 -7.48
CA TYR A 160 5.07 -6.91 -7.10
C TYR A 160 6.21 -7.92 -7.00
N TYR A 161 6.39 -8.54 -5.84
CA TYR A 161 7.33 -9.65 -5.68
C TYR A 161 6.67 -10.96 -6.11
N VAL A 162 7.24 -11.59 -7.11
CA VAL A 162 6.75 -12.86 -7.67
C VAL A 162 7.59 -14.01 -7.10
N ASN A 163 6.98 -14.83 -6.27
CA ASN A 163 7.59 -16.08 -5.81
C ASN A 163 7.47 -17.14 -6.91
N ASP A 164 8.34 -17.08 -7.94
CA ASP A 164 8.37 -17.97 -9.10
C ASP A 164 9.27 -19.20 -8.90
N ALA A 165 9.72 -19.44 -7.68
CA ALA A 165 10.62 -20.51 -7.29
C ALA A 165 10.10 -21.29 -6.06
N GLY A 166 10.71 -22.44 -5.79
CA GLY A 166 10.44 -23.22 -4.60
C GLY A 166 9.25 -24.18 -4.71
N ARG A 167 8.99 -24.85 -3.58
CA ARG A 167 8.08 -26.00 -3.49
C ARG A 167 6.65 -25.72 -3.95
N GLN A 168 6.11 -24.52 -3.67
CA GLN A 168 4.73 -24.19 -4.06
C GLN A 168 4.54 -24.14 -5.58
N ILE A 169 5.55 -23.66 -6.29
CA ILE A 169 5.56 -23.65 -7.76
C ILE A 169 5.74 -25.07 -8.32
N ASP A 170 6.52 -25.88 -7.65
CA ASP A 170 6.65 -27.29 -8.02
C ASP A 170 5.31 -28.04 -7.85
N ILE A 171 4.57 -27.78 -6.75
CA ILE A 171 3.22 -28.33 -6.55
C ILE A 171 2.25 -27.83 -7.64
N LEU A 172 2.28 -26.55 -7.98
CA LEU A 172 1.47 -26.00 -9.07
C LEU A 172 1.78 -26.73 -10.39
N THR A 173 3.06 -26.87 -10.70
CA THR A 173 3.52 -27.55 -11.90
C THR A 173 3.06 -29.00 -11.95
N ALA A 174 3.24 -29.74 -10.84
CA ALA A 174 2.77 -31.10 -10.71
C ALA A 174 1.26 -31.22 -10.88
N SER A 175 0.50 -30.29 -10.26
CA SER A 175 -0.98 -30.26 -10.38
C SER A 175 -1.45 -30.11 -11.83
N VAL A 176 -0.81 -29.20 -12.57
CA VAL A 176 -1.10 -28.97 -14.00
C VAL A 176 -0.68 -30.18 -14.83
N TYR A 177 0.52 -30.75 -14.57
CA TYR A 177 1.02 -31.93 -15.28
C TYR A 177 0.09 -33.14 -15.09
N LEU A 178 -0.32 -33.43 -13.84
CA LEU A 178 -1.24 -34.53 -13.53
C LEU A 178 -2.58 -34.35 -14.24
N ARG A 179 -3.12 -33.14 -14.33
CA ARG A 179 -4.35 -32.86 -15.10
C ARG A 179 -4.14 -33.02 -16.61
N ALA A 180 -2.98 -32.66 -17.12
CA ALA A 180 -2.67 -32.79 -18.54
C ALA A 180 -2.59 -34.27 -18.99
N ILE A 181 -2.14 -35.19 -18.09
CA ILE A 181 -2.17 -36.63 -18.33
C ILE A 181 -3.47 -37.30 -17.88
N ASN A 182 -4.52 -36.50 -17.59
CA ASN A 182 -5.89 -36.96 -17.24
C ASN A 182 -5.98 -37.83 -15.98
N ILE A 183 -5.22 -37.52 -14.93
CA ILE A 183 -5.38 -38.20 -13.64
C ILE A 183 -6.77 -37.90 -13.05
N GLU A 184 -7.47 -38.95 -12.67
CA GLU A 184 -8.82 -38.90 -12.11
C GLU A 184 -8.83 -38.32 -10.68
N ASP A 185 -9.96 -37.72 -10.29
CA ASP A 185 -10.10 -37.04 -8.98
C ASP A 185 -9.90 -37.95 -7.78
N ASN A 186 -10.24 -39.25 -7.90
CA ASN A 186 -10.13 -40.26 -6.85
C ASN A 186 -8.69 -40.63 -6.45
N ILE A 187 -7.73 -40.41 -7.35
CA ILE A 187 -6.30 -40.67 -7.12
C ILE A 187 -5.47 -39.39 -7.14
N PHE A 188 -6.11 -38.24 -7.35
CA PHE A 188 -5.44 -36.94 -7.40
C PHE A 188 -4.97 -36.54 -6.00
N PRO A 189 -3.67 -36.21 -5.78
CA PRO A 189 -3.12 -35.93 -4.46
C PRO A 189 -3.88 -34.83 -3.71
N GLU A 190 -4.10 -35.00 -2.40
CA GLU A 190 -4.82 -34.00 -1.60
C GLU A 190 -4.04 -32.69 -1.46
N SER A 191 -2.72 -32.75 -1.38
CA SER A 191 -1.83 -31.61 -1.31
C SER A 191 -1.66 -30.84 -2.63
N ALA A 192 -2.17 -31.37 -3.75
CA ALA A 192 -2.16 -30.70 -5.05
C ALA A 192 -3.25 -29.65 -5.20
N TYR A 193 -3.05 -28.66 -6.08
CA TYR A 193 -4.08 -27.66 -6.38
C TYR A 193 -5.17 -28.25 -7.27
N LYS A 194 -6.45 -28.10 -6.87
CA LYS A 194 -7.61 -28.74 -7.50
C LYS A 194 -8.56 -27.79 -8.23
N GLY A 195 -8.30 -26.47 -8.17
CA GLY A 195 -9.18 -25.46 -8.75
C GLY A 195 -9.41 -25.63 -10.25
N LYS A 196 -10.53 -25.14 -10.78
CA LYS A 196 -10.88 -25.20 -12.21
C LYS A 196 -9.79 -24.62 -13.11
N TYR A 197 -9.10 -23.55 -12.63
CA TYR A 197 -8.00 -22.92 -13.34
C TYR A 197 -6.87 -23.92 -13.68
N ILE A 198 -6.60 -24.92 -12.82
CA ILE A 198 -5.60 -25.97 -13.09
C ILE A 198 -5.99 -26.78 -14.33
N GLN A 199 -7.28 -27.14 -14.44
CA GLN A 199 -7.78 -27.87 -15.61
C GLN A 199 -7.69 -27.03 -16.90
N GLU A 200 -7.92 -25.72 -16.78
CA GLU A 200 -7.81 -24.80 -17.92
C GLU A 200 -6.36 -24.63 -18.38
N ILE A 201 -5.43 -24.48 -17.42
CA ILE A 201 -4.00 -24.39 -17.71
C ILE A 201 -3.51 -25.70 -18.34
N ALA A 202 -3.94 -26.84 -17.81
CA ALA A 202 -3.55 -28.18 -18.31
C ALA A 202 -3.88 -28.40 -19.79
N LYS A 203 -4.95 -27.80 -20.31
CA LYS A 203 -5.28 -27.86 -21.75
C LYS A 203 -4.20 -27.23 -22.64
N ASN A 204 -3.41 -26.31 -22.09
CA ASN A 204 -2.33 -25.64 -22.81
C ASN A 204 -0.96 -26.29 -22.56
N ALA A 205 -0.86 -27.28 -21.67
CA ALA A 205 0.37 -28.04 -21.45
C ALA A 205 0.60 -28.97 -22.65
N ASN A 206 1.72 -28.78 -23.33
CA ASN A 206 2.09 -29.58 -24.49
C ASN A 206 3.14 -30.62 -24.08
N LEU A 207 2.69 -31.77 -23.56
CA LEU A 207 3.55 -32.84 -23.12
C LEU A 207 3.99 -33.68 -24.35
N GLN A 208 5.29 -33.98 -24.43
CA GLN A 208 5.88 -34.72 -25.55
C GLN A 208 6.22 -36.15 -25.15
N GLU A 209 6.46 -36.41 -23.88
CA GLU A 209 6.80 -37.71 -23.34
C GLU A 209 5.66 -38.33 -22.56
N SER A 210 5.48 -39.63 -22.67
CA SER A 210 4.48 -40.37 -21.91
C SER A 210 5.07 -40.80 -20.57
N VAL A 211 4.44 -40.38 -19.46
CA VAL A 211 4.74 -40.88 -18.13
C VAL A 211 3.78 -42.00 -17.78
N SER A 212 4.31 -43.15 -17.31
CA SER A 212 3.47 -44.25 -16.86
C SER A 212 2.74 -43.84 -15.56
N VAL A 213 1.42 -43.89 -15.59
CA VAL A 213 0.60 -43.59 -14.41
C VAL A 213 0.84 -44.58 -13.28
N ASP A 214 1.00 -45.88 -13.65
CA ASP A 214 1.27 -46.95 -12.69
C ASP A 214 2.59 -46.73 -11.96
N ASP A 215 3.64 -46.33 -12.68
CA ASP A 215 4.96 -46.06 -12.09
C ASP A 215 4.91 -44.80 -11.19
N LEU A 216 4.15 -43.81 -11.62
CA LEU A 216 4.02 -42.53 -10.89
C LEU A 216 3.33 -42.72 -9.53
N PHE A 217 2.38 -43.61 -9.43
CA PHE A 217 1.58 -43.83 -8.19
C PHE A 217 1.99 -45.11 -7.42
N ASN A 218 3.04 -45.80 -7.90
CA ASN A 218 3.50 -47.02 -7.24
C ASN A 218 4.37 -46.69 -6.01
N ASN A 219 4.10 -47.36 -4.88
CA ASN A 219 4.86 -47.23 -3.63
C ASN A 219 4.98 -45.80 -3.07
N LEU A 220 3.96 -44.96 -3.25
CA LEU A 220 3.92 -43.60 -2.68
C LEU A 220 3.73 -43.66 -1.15
N PRO A 221 4.29 -42.68 -0.41
CA PRO A 221 4.02 -42.50 1.01
C PRO A 221 2.54 -42.32 1.33
N GLU A 222 2.14 -42.65 2.57
CA GLU A 222 0.77 -42.39 3.06
C GLU A 222 0.55 -40.90 3.37
N ASP A 223 1.61 -40.19 3.80
CA ASP A 223 1.55 -38.76 4.06
C ASP A 223 1.39 -37.95 2.76
N GLU A 224 0.39 -37.11 2.68
CA GLU A 224 0.02 -36.38 1.47
C GLU A 224 1.09 -35.34 1.05
N GLU A 225 1.82 -34.75 2.00
CA GLU A 225 2.89 -33.81 1.69
C GLU A 225 4.14 -34.54 1.15
N GLU A 226 4.47 -35.72 1.71
CA GLU A 226 5.54 -36.57 1.19
C GLU A 226 5.17 -37.19 -0.18
N LYS A 227 3.89 -37.58 -0.31
CA LYS A 227 3.35 -38.12 -1.58
C LYS A 227 3.53 -37.14 -2.73
N ILE A 228 3.14 -35.88 -2.55
CA ILE A 228 3.30 -34.88 -3.62
C ILE A 228 4.77 -34.60 -3.93
N ASP A 229 5.65 -34.62 -2.92
CA ASP A 229 7.09 -34.42 -3.12
C ASP A 229 7.70 -35.56 -3.93
N GLU A 230 7.33 -36.83 -3.69
CA GLU A 230 7.76 -37.97 -4.50
C GLU A 230 7.24 -37.89 -5.93
N ILE A 231 5.98 -37.51 -6.14
CA ILE A 231 5.41 -37.28 -7.47
C ILE A 231 6.20 -36.20 -8.22
N ILE A 232 6.53 -35.10 -7.56
CA ILE A 232 7.35 -34.01 -8.14
C ILE A 232 8.71 -34.54 -8.57
N LEU A 233 9.40 -35.30 -7.72
CA LEU A 233 10.70 -35.90 -8.04
C LEU A 233 10.62 -36.83 -9.25
N HIS A 234 9.58 -37.66 -9.29
CA HIS A 234 9.37 -38.60 -10.41
C HIS A 234 9.10 -37.85 -11.71
N LEU A 235 8.20 -36.86 -11.72
CA LEU A 235 7.90 -36.08 -12.93
C LEU A 235 9.12 -35.30 -13.43
N LYS A 236 9.93 -34.73 -12.55
CA LYS A 236 11.20 -34.07 -12.92
C LYS A 236 12.19 -35.01 -13.55
N SER A 237 12.28 -36.25 -13.04
CA SER A 237 13.22 -37.24 -13.55
C SER A 237 12.76 -37.92 -14.84
N ALA A 238 11.44 -38.08 -15.01
CA ALA A 238 10.85 -38.74 -16.17
C ALA A 238 10.93 -37.89 -17.45
N SER A 239 10.69 -36.58 -17.35
CA SER A 239 10.79 -35.62 -18.45
C SER A 239 11.11 -34.21 -17.95
N GLU A 240 12.41 -33.90 -17.92
CA GLU A 240 12.89 -32.57 -17.56
C GLU A 240 12.32 -31.48 -18.50
N LYS A 241 12.21 -31.79 -19.78
CA LYS A 241 11.72 -30.86 -20.79
C LYS A 241 10.24 -30.55 -20.60
N ASP A 242 9.41 -31.54 -20.38
CA ASP A 242 7.97 -31.36 -20.16
C ASP A 242 7.71 -30.71 -18.83
N TRP A 243 8.52 -31.03 -17.80
CA TRP A 243 8.47 -30.35 -16.52
C TRP A 243 8.70 -28.84 -16.64
N HIS A 244 9.79 -28.42 -17.32
CA HIS A 244 10.11 -27.01 -17.53
C HIS A 244 9.06 -26.29 -18.39
N SER A 245 8.57 -26.96 -19.44
CA SER A 245 7.50 -26.43 -20.29
C SER A 245 6.21 -26.21 -19.49
N THR A 246 5.81 -27.21 -18.69
CA THR A 246 4.60 -27.12 -17.84
C THR A 246 4.76 -26.05 -16.76
N LYS A 247 5.92 -25.96 -16.10
CA LYS A 247 6.21 -24.91 -15.14
C LYS A 247 6.03 -23.53 -15.75
N LYS A 248 6.59 -23.30 -16.93
CA LYS A 248 6.50 -22.03 -17.66
C LYS A 248 5.04 -21.68 -17.96
N VAL A 249 4.30 -22.58 -18.57
CA VAL A 249 2.88 -22.37 -18.92
C VAL A 249 2.05 -22.11 -17.67
N SER A 250 2.31 -22.83 -16.58
CA SER A 250 1.59 -22.65 -15.31
C SER A 250 1.80 -21.26 -14.73
N LEU A 251 3.06 -20.83 -14.64
CA LEU A 251 3.42 -19.50 -14.10
C LEU A 251 2.86 -18.37 -14.97
N GLU A 252 3.07 -18.42 -16.29
CA GLU A 252 2.59 -17.41 -17.23
C GLU A 252 1.07 -17.26 -17.18
N SER A 253 0.34 -18.39 -17.11
CA SER A 253 -1.13 -18.37 -17.04
C SER A 253 -1.63 -17.77 -15.73
N VAL A 254 -1.06 -18.18 -14.59
CA VAL A 254 -1.50 -17.64 -13.27
C VAL A 254 -1.13 -16.17 -13.17
N LEU A 255 0.09 -15.76 -13.54
CA LEU A 255 0.51 -14.36 -13.49
C LEU A 255 -0.33 -13.48 -14.40
N SER A 256 -0.68 -13.96 -15.60
CA SER A 256 -1.57 -13.24 -16.52
C SER A 256 -2.97 -13.03 -15.90
N THR A 257 -3.49 -14.02 -15.17
CA THR A 257 -4.76 -13.90 -14.45
C THR A 257 -4.65 -12.87 -13.32
N ILE A 258 -3.58 -12.95 -12.50
CA ILE A 258 -3.33 -11.99 -11.41
C ILE A 258 -3.22 -10.56 -11.95
N GLU A 259 -2.47 -10.37 -13.03
CA GLU A 259 -2.31 -9.05 -13.65
C GLU A 259 -3.63 -8.50 -14.19
N LYS A 260 -4.44 -9.36 -14.82
CA LYS A 260 -5.78 -9.01 -15.31
C LYS A 260 -6.69 -8.59 -14.16
N ASP A 261 -6.77 -9.41 -13.10
CA ASP A 261 -7.63 -9.13 -11.95
C ASP A 261 -7.27 -7.80 -11.28
N LEU A 262 -5.97 -7.55 -11.09
CA LEU A 262 -5.46 -6.30 -10.54
C LEU A 262 -5.78 -5.10 -11.44
N LYS A 263 -5.60 -5.25 -12.75
CA LYS A 263 -5.93 -4.21 -13.73
C LYS A 263 -7.42 -3.89 -13.75
N ASP A 264 -8.28 -4.91 -13.70
CA ASP A 264 -9.74 -4.75 -13.63
C ASP A 264 -10.15 -4.07 -12.30
N PHE A 265 -9.37 -4.29 -11.24
CA PHE A 265 -9.49 -3.60 -9.97
C PHE A 265 -8.90 -2.18 -9.96
N GLY A 266 -8.29 -1.73 -11.06
CA GLY A 266 -7.65 -0.42 -11.20
C GLY A 266 -6.30 -0.32 -10.51
N VAL A 267 -5.59 -1.44 -10.33
CA VAL A 267 -4.26 -1.54 -9.75
C VAL A 267 -3.28 -2.00 -10.81
N THR A 268 -2.13 -1.33 -10.91
CA THR A 268 -1.06 -1.67 -11.86
C THR A 268 0.29 -1.60 -11.16
N PHE A 269 1.26 -2.33 -11.66
CA PHE A 269 2.63 -2.35 -11.17
C PHE A 269 3.60 -1.89 -12.25
N ASP A 270 4.69 -1.24 -11.81
CA ASP A 270 5.76 -0.78 -12.70
C ASP A 270 6.84 -1.86 -12.86
N ASN A 271 6.97 -2.74 -11.85
CA ASN A 271 7.94 -3.83 -11.84
C ASN A 271 7.34 -5.10 -11.22
N TRP A 272 7.58 -6.22 -11.88
CA TRP A 272 7.31 -7.57 -11.40
C TRP A 272 8.64 -8.23 -11.11
N PHE A 273 9.05 -8.23 -9.85
CA PHE A 273 10.34 -8.73 -9.42
C PHE A 273 10.28 -10.24 -9.21
N LEU A 274 11.07 -11.00 -9.96
CA LEU A 274 11.12 -12.46 -9.89
C LEU A 274 12.07 -12.92 -8.78
N GLU A 275 11.62 -13.76 -7.84
CA GLU A 275 12.47 -14.36 -6.80
C GLU A 275 13.64 -15.14 -7.42
N SER A 276 13.39 -15.83 -8.55
CA SER A 276 14.43 -16.57 -9.28
C SER A 276 15.63 -15.70 -9.68
N SER A 277 15.46 -14.38 -9.81
CA SER A 277 16.55 -13.45 -10.09
C SER A 277 17.52 -13.26 -8.91
N LEU A 278 17.16 -13.71 -7.72
CA LEU A 278 18.02 -13.72 -6.55
C LEU A 278 18.91 -14.96 -6.48
N LEU A 279 18.56 -16.01 -7.23
CA LEU A 279 19.17 -17.34 -7.19
C LEU A 279 20.30 -17.48 -8.21
N GLY A 280 21.15 -18.51 -8.08
CA GLY A 280 22.22 -18.84 -9.03
C GLY A 280 23.62 -18.79 -8.42
N THR A 281 24.66 -19.05 -9.24
CA THR A 281 26.06 -19.21 -8.79
C THR A 281 26.66 -17.88 -8.28
N ASP A 282 26.35 -16.76 -8.93
CA ASP A 282 26.71 -15.40 -8.49
C ASP A 282 25.46 -14.68 -7.93
N SER A 283 24.72 -15.39 -7.06
CA SER A 283 23.43 -14.94 -6.62
C SER A 283 23.49 -13.69 -5.73
N LYS A 284 22.45 -12.88 -5.80
CA LYS A 284 22.29 -11.74 -4.88
C LYS A 284 22.24 -12.19 -3.43
N ILE A 285 21.77 -13.41 -3.16
CA ILE A 285 21.80 -14.03 -1.83
C ILE A 285 23.23 -14.28 -1.38
N SER A 286 24.07 -14.89 -2.23
CA SER A 286 25.49 -15.11 -1.92
C SER A 286 26.21 -13.80 -1.65
N ALA A 287 25.96 -12.78 -2.45
CA ALA A 287 26.53 -11.44 -2.24
C ALA A 287 26.09 -10.80 -0.91
N ALA A 288 24.83 -10.95 -0.53
CA ALA A 288 24.33 -10.44 0.76
C ALA A 288 24.96 -11.20 1.95
N VAL A 289 25.04 -12.52 1.86
CA VAL A 289 25.71 -13.35 2.91
C VAL A 289 27.19 -12.98 3.03
N GLN A 290 27.90 -12.82 1.91
CA GLN A 290 29.31 -12.41 1.90
C GLN A 290 29.50 -11.03 2.51
N GLN A 291 28.59 -10.08 2.25
CA GLN A 291 28.65 -8.75 2.87
C GLN A 291 28.48 -8.81 4.39
N LEU A 292 27.59 -9.65 4.90
CA LEU A 292 27.43 -9.89 6.35
C LEU A 292 28.66 -10.56 6.94
N ASP A 293 29.28 -11.53 6.21
CA ASP A 293 30.47 -12.25 6.66
C ASP A 293 31.69 -11.34 6.78
N THR A 294 31.92 -10.44 5.81
CA THR A 294 32.99 -9.43 5.87
C THR A 294 32.90 -8.52 7.11
N LYS A 295 31.71 -8.40 7.67
CA LYS A 295 31.45 -7.64 8.92
C LYS A 295 31.46 -8.51 10.18
N SER A 296 31.84 -9.80 10.06
CA SER A 296 31.83 -10.77 11.16
C SER A 296 30.46 -10.99 11.81
N LEU A 297 29.39 -10.81 11.02
CA LEU A 297 28.00 -10.98 11.43
C LEU A 297 27.42 -12.36 11.08
N ILE A 298 28.26 -13.23 10.51
CA ILE A 298 27.90 -14.63 10.21
C ILE A 298 28.52 -15.56 11.26
N ASP A 299 27.81 -16.63 11.58
CA ASP A 299 28.26 -17.72 12.42
C ASP A 299 27.89 -19.06 11.77
N SER A 300 28.74 -20.08 11.98
CA SER A 300 28.49 -21.45 11.50
C SER A 300 28.19 -22.34 12.68
N ARG A 301 26.97 -22.91 12.73
CA ARG A 301 26.51 -23.80 13.80
C ARG A 301 25.84 -25.02 13.18
N ASP A 302 26.31 -26.21 13.53
CA ASP A 302 25.77 -27.50 13.05
C ASP A 302 25.60 -27.54 11.48
N GLY A 303 26.59 -27.00 10.79
CA GLY A 303 26.58 -26.92 9.31
C GLY A 303 25.68 -25.82 8.72
N ASN A 304 24.88 -25.15 9.52
CA ASN A 304 24.05 -24.02 9.06
C ASN A 304 24.80 -22.70 9.14
N ILE A 305 24.49 -21.78 8.23
CA ILE A 305 25.00 -20.41 8.23
C ILE A 305 23.95 -19.50 8.86
N TRP A 306 24.36 -18.84 9.96
CA TRP A 306 23.50 -18.00 10.78
C TRP A 306 23.90 -16.52 10.66
N PHE A 307 22.94 -15.64 10.61
CA PHE A 307 23.10 -14.20 10.81
C PHE A 307 22.83 -13.84 12.26
N LYS A 308 23.73 -13.07 12.87
CA LYS A 308 23.62 -12.54 14.24
C LYS A 308 22.59 -11.40 14.33
N SER A 309 21.35 -11.69 13.96
CA SER A 309 20.28 -10.68 13.90
C SER A 309 19.88 -10.16 15.29
N SER A 310 20.15 -10.93 16.34
CA SER A 310 19.92 -10.50 17.72
C SER A 310 20.75 -9.28 18.13
N ASP A 311 21.93 -9.08 17.54
CA ASP A 311 22.77 -7.91 17.77
C ASP A 311 22.11 -6.59 17.28
N PHE A 312 21.08 -6.70 16.44
CA PHE A 312 20.35 -5.59 15.84
C PHE A 312 18.87 -5.51 16.29
N GLY A 313 18.52 -6.21 17.37
CA GLY A 313 17.20 -6.12 18.02
C GLY A 313 16.14 -7.12 17.54
N ASP A 314 16.52 -8.15 16.75
CA ASP A 314 15.69 -9.33 16.55
C ASP A 314 15.66 -10.18 17.86
N ASP A 315 14.67 -11.02 18.03
CA ASP A 315 14.50 -11.88 19.21
C ASP A 315 15.54 -13.01 19.30
N LYS A 316 16.12 -13.42 18.18
CA LYS A 316 17.18 -14.45 18.06
C LYS A 316 17.90 -14.38 16.73
N ASP A 317 19.07 -15.03 16.63
CA ASP A 317 19.81 -15.23 15.39
C ASP A 317 18.99 -16.05 14.38
N ARG A 318 19.26 -15.84 13.09
CA ARG A 318 18.50 -16.45 12.00
C ARG A 318 19.38 -17.24 11.05
N VAL A 319 18.89 -18.41 10.65
CA VAL A 319 19.51 -19.23 9.61
C VAL A 319 19.29 -18.58 8.25
N LEU A 320 20.39 -18.37 7.52
CA LEU A 320 20.37 -17.96 6.11
C LEU A 320 20.49 -19.16 5.17
N ILE A 321 21.44 -20.07 5.45
CA ILE A 321 21.67 -21.27 4.64
C ILE A 321 21.67 -22.48 5.56
N ARG A 322 20.96 -23.52 5.19
CA ARG A 322 20.88 -24.77 5.94
C ARG A 322 22.11 -25.66 5.68
N ALA A 323 22.32 -26.67 6.53
CA ALA A 323 23.44 -27.60 6.42
C ALA A 323 23.46 -28.37 5.09
N ASP A 324 22.32 -28.56 4.45
CA ASP A 324 22.18 -29.18 3.14
C ASP A 324 22.40 -28.20 1.96
N GLY A 325 22.82 -26.96 2.25
CA GLY A 325 23.06 -25.90 1.27
C GLY A 325 21.81 -25.16 0.81
N ARG A 326 20.61 -25.54 1.25
CA ARG A 326 19.37 -24.84 0.89
C ARG A 326 19.28 -23.49 1.58
N GLN A 327 18.98 -22.47 0.80
CA GLN A 327 18.70 -21.12 1.29
C GLN A 327 17.34 -21.07 1.99
N THR A 328 17.22 -20.23 3.01
CA THR A 328 15.95 -19.98 3.69
C THR A 328 15.20 -18.82 3.02
N TYR A 329 13.90 -18.73 3.22
CA TYR A 329 13.13 -17.55 2.80
C TYR A 329 13.71 -16.24 3.33
N PHE A 330 14.25 -16.28 4.55
CA PHE A 330 14.88 -15.09 5.13
C PHE A 330 16.14 -14.66 4.34
N ALA A 331 16.91 -15.59 3.80
CA ALA A 331 18.05 -15.25 2.94
C ALA A 331 17.62 -14.56 1.65
N SER A 332 16.51 -15.00 1.04
CA SER A 332 15.90 -14.32 -0.11
C SER A 332 15.45 -12.92 0.25
N ASP A 333 14.80 -12.74 1.41
CA ASP A 333 14.33 -11.44 1.88
C ASP A 333 15.48 -10.46 2.16
N VAL A 334 16.57 -10.94 2.78
CA VAL A 334 17.78 -10.14 2.99
C VAL A 334 18.36 -9.64 1.67
N ALA A 335 18.48 -10.54 0.69
CA ALA A 335 19.01 -10.20 -0.63
C ALA A 335 18.07 -9.26 -1.40
N TYR A 336 16.78 -9.46 -1.29
CA TYR A 336 15.79 -8.63 -1.96
C TYR A 336 15.75 -7.21 -1.40
N HIS A 337 15.75 -7.06 -0.07
CA HIS A 337 15.78 -5.72 0.53
C HIS A 337 17.10 -5.00 0.27
N LYS A 338 18.23 -5.75 0.22
CA LYS A 338 19.49 -5.21 -0.26
C LYS A 338 19.37 -4.70 -1.71
N ASP A 339 18.80 -5.50 -2.60
CA ASP A 339 18.61 -5.15 -4.01
C ASP A 339 17.78 -3.85 -4.17
N LYS A 340 16.71 -3.68 -3.40
CA LYS A 340 15.93 -2.45 -3.40
C LYS A 340 16.77 -1.22 -3.09
N LEU A 341 17.60 -1.29 -2.04
CA LEU A 341 18.44 -0.17 -1.65
C LEU A 341 19.60 0.06 -2.64
N ASP A 342 20.16 -0.99 -3.22
CA ASP A 342 21.17 -0.91 -4.28
C ASP A 342 20.64 -0.26 -5.56
N ARG A 343 19.34 -0.40 -5.85
CA ARG A 343 18.65 0.31 -6.95
C ARG A 343 18.50 1.81 -6.68
N GLY A 344 18.86 2.29 -5.49
CA GLY A 344 18.97 3.70 -5.15
C GLY A 344 17.65 4.35 -4.69
N PHE A 345 16.71 3.59 -4.14
CA PHE A 345 15.54 4.17 -3.50
C PHE A 345 15.90 4.86 -2.18
N ASP A 346 15.36 6.05 -1.97
CA ASP A 346 15.52 6.81 -0.74
C ASP A 346 14.68 6.22 0.40
N GLU A 347 13.53 5.63 0.04
CA GLU A 347 12.59 5.01 0.97
C GLU A 347 11.92 3.77 0.33
N ILE A 348 11.72 2.76 1.13
CA ILE A 348 11.02 1.51 0.77
C ILE A 348 9.79 1.40 1.66
N ILE A 349 8.63 1.18 1.07
CA ILE A 349 7.39 0.94 1.79
C ILE A 349 6.90 -0.46 1.42
N ASN A 350 6.89 -1.36 2.41
CA ASN A 350 6.33 -2.70 2.26
C ASN A 350 4.94 -2.77 2.89
N ILE A 351 3.98 -3.33 2.16
CA ILE A 351 2.62 -3.55 2.65
C ILE A 351 2.42 -5.03 2.84
N TRP A 352 2.34 -5.44 4.11
CA TRP A 352 2.25 -6.84 4.50
C TRP A 352 0.93 -7.15 5.20
N GLY A 353 0.53 -8.41 5.17
CA GLY A 353 -0.52 -8.91 6.04
C GLY A 353 -0.14 -8.75 7.52
N SER A 354 -1.13 -8.56 8.37
CA SER A 354 -0.92 -8.36 9.81
C SER A 354 -0.28 -9.56 10.52
N ASP A 355 -0.37 -10.74 9.96
CA ASP A 355 0.30 -11.96 10.40
C ASP A 355 1.83 -11.89 10.31
N HIS A 356 2.38 -10.98 9.50
CA HIS A 356 3.82 -10.74 9.36
C HIS A 356 4.41 -9.75 10.37
N HIS A 357 3.65 -9.28 11.38
CA HIS A 357 4.13 -8.31 12.38
C HIS A 357 5.47 -8.71 13.02
N GLY A 358 5.63 -9.98 13.41
CA GLY A 358 6.87 -10.48 14.03
C GLY A 358 8.07 -10.55 13.07
N TYR A 359 7.86 -10.32 11.77
CA TYR A 359 8.90 -10.41 10.75
C TYR A 359 9.63 -9.09 10.52
N ILE A 360 9.02 -7.96 10.91
CA ILE A 360 9.55 -6.61 10.66
C ILE A 360 10.96 -6.44 11.24
N LYS A 361 11.13 -6.77 12.51
CA LYS A 361 12.43 -6.65 13.21
C LYS A 361 13.55 -7.45 12.56
N ARG A 362 13.24 -8.59 11.96
CA ARG A 362 14.22 -9.42 11.23
C ARG A 362 14.77 -8.67 10.01
N VAL A 363 13.87 -8.08 9.24
CA VAL A 363 14.26 -7.36 8.03
C VAL A 363 15.02 -6.07 8.40
N GLU A 364 14.55 -5.32 9.40
CA GLU A 364 15.25 -4.16 9.92
C GLU A 364 16.67 -4.51 10.39
N ALA A 365 16.82 -5.61 11.15
CA ALA A 365 18.13 -6.10 11.60
C ALA A 365 19.05 -6.46 10.41
N SER A 366 18.50 -7.07 9.37
CA SER A 366 19.30 -7.43 8.18
C SER A 366 19.82 -6.18 7.44
N LEU A 367 19.00 -5.13 7.34
CA LEU A 367 19.42 -3.87 6.73
C LEU A 367 20.54 -3.19 7.52
N GLU A 368 20.41 -3.11 8.86
CA GLU A 368 21.47 -2.56 9.72
C GLU A 368 22.75 -3.41 9.64
N GLY A 369 22.64 -4.73 9.66
CA GLY A 369 23.77 -5.64 9.50
C GLY A 369 24.47 -5.43 8.16
N LEU A 370 23.76 -5.24 7.09
CA LEU A 370 24.28 -4.90 5.77
C LEU A 370 24.90 -3.48 5.73
N GLY A 371 24.57 -2.62 6.69
CA GLY A 371 25.09 -1.24 6.81
C GLY A 371 24.22 -0.19 6.16
N TYR A 372 22.95 -0.51 5.91
CA TYR A 372 21.95 0.46 5.48
C TYR A 372 21.26 1.10 6.68
N ASP A 373 20.72 2.29 6.49
CA ASP A 373 19.84 2.90 7.46
C ASP A 373 18.47 2.18 7.44
N LYS A 374 18.12 1.52 8.52
CA LYS A 374 16.80 0.83 8.67
C LYS A 374 15.61 1.77 8.53
N ASN A 375 15.79 3.07 8.83
CA ASN A 375 14.73 4.07 8.70
C ASN A 375 14.31 4.31 7.24
N LYS A 376 15.08 3.80 6.28
CA LYS A 376 14.65 3.75 4.86
C LYS A 376 13.54 2.73 4.60
N LEU A 377 13.30 1.78 5.51
CA LEU A 377 12.22 0.81 5.43
C LEU A 377 11.02 1.27 6.28
N SER A 378 9.85 1.32 5.69
CA SER A 378 8.57 1.52 6.36
C SER A 378 7.65 0.34 6.06
N VAL A 379 7.21 -0.38 7.08
CA VAL A 379 6.25 -1.47 6.90
C VAL A 379 4.86 -1.02 7.33
N LYS A 380 3.88 -1.24 6.46
CA LYS A 380 2.46 -1.01 6.72
C LYS A 380 1.74 -2.35 6.80
N LEU A 381 1.13 -2.60 7.95
CA LEU A 381 0.36 -3.83 8.16
C LEU A 381 -1.10 -3.63 7.77
N VAL A 382 -1.66 -4.60 7.08
CA VAL A 382 -3.04 -4.61 6.61
C VAL A 382 -3.76 -5.85 7.15
N GLN A 383 -4.81 -5.63 7.93
CA GLN A 383 -5.72 -6.68 8.37
C GLN A 383 -6.58 -7.18 7.22
N PHE A 384 -6.81 -8.49 7.18
CA PHE A 384 -7.72 -9.08 6.20
C PHE A 384 -9.14 -8.53 6.38
N ALA A 385 -9.87 -8.45 5.27
CA ALA A 385 -11.27 -8.15 5.30
C ALA A 385 -12.08 -9.45 5.40
N ASN A 386 -13.06 -9.49 6.29
CA ASN A 386 -14.06 -10.54 6.33
C ASN A 386 -15.18 -10.19 5.35
N LEU A 387 -15.55 -11.11 4.47
CA LEU A 387 -16.74 -10.94 3.64
C LEU A 387 -17.97 -11.46 4.36
N ILE A 388 -19.06 -10.69 4.26
CA ILE A 388 -20.38 -11.05 4.77
C ILE A 388 -21.36 -11.07 3.59
N LYS A 389 -22.09 -12.15 3.43
CA LYS A 389 -23.16 -12.30 2.43
C LYS A 389 -24.38 -12.96 3.09
N GLY A 390 -25.56 -12.36 2.95
CA GLY A 390 -26.76 -12.84 3.64
C GLY A 390 -26.65 -12.80 5.18
N GLY A 391 -25.84 -11.88 5.74
CA GLY A 391 -25.58 -11.78 7.18
C GLY A 391 -24.63 -12.84 7.75
N LEU A 392 -24.03 -13.69 6.91
CA LEU A 392 -23.11 -14.75 7.32
C LEU A 392 -21.71 -14.53 6.73
N PRO A 393 -20.65 -14.90 7.48
CA PRO A 393 -19.29 -14.87 6.95
C PRO A 393 -19.14 -15.83 5.77
N VAL A 394 -18.52 -15.36 4.69
CA VAL A 394 -18.15 -16.19 3.54
C VAL A 394 -16.92 -17.00 3.91
N LYS A 395 -17.00 -18.33 3.82
CA LYS A 395 -15.86 -19.22 4.06
C LYS A 395 -14.81 -19.04 2.95
N MET A 396 -13.55 -18.97 3.34
CA MET A 396 -12.42 -18.87 2.44
C MET A 396 -11.42 -19.98 2.71
N SER A 397 -11.22 -20.89 1.76
CA SER A 397 -10.22 -21.95 1.81
C SER A 397 -9.56 -22.09 0.44
N THR A 398 -8.31 -21.67 0.33
CA THR A 398 -7.54 -21.72 -0.92
C THR A 398 -7.18 -23.16 -1.33
N ARG A 399 -6.98 -24.07 -0.36
CA ARG A 399 -6.57 -25.46 -0.63
C ARG A 399 -7.71 -26.29 -1.21
N SER A 400 -8.95 -26.11 -0.76
CA SER A 400 -10.12 -26.82 -1.29
C SER A 400 -10.60 -26.29 -2.64
N GLY A 401 -10.05 -25.17 -3.13
CA GLY A 401 -10.51 -24.49 -4.33
C GLY A 401 -11.84 -23.73 -4.14
N GLU A 402 -12.37 -23.70 -2.92
CA GLU A 402 -13.58 -22.95 -2.54
C GLU A 402 -13.19 -21.64 -1.86
N PHE A 403 -12.85 -20.64 -2.65
CA PHE A 403 -12.61 -19.29 -2.16
C PHE A 403 -13.35 -18.28 -3.02
N TYR A 404 -13.70 -17.15 -2.41
CA TYR A 404 -14.31 -16.04 -3.13
C TYR A 404 -13.18 -15.25 -3.81
N SER A 405 -13.12 -15.33 -5.13
CA SER A 405 -12.08 -14.69 -5.91
C SER A 405 -12.22 -13.16 -5.92
N LEU A 406 -11.16 -12.47 -6.27
CA LEU A 406 -11.23 -11.02 -6.52
C LEU A 406 -12.13 -10.73 -7.73
N GLU A 407 -12.07 -11.56 -8.78
CA GLU A 407 -12.95 -11.47 -9.95
C GLU A 407 -14.44 -11.59 -9.57
N ASP A 408 -14.81 -12.55 -8.69
CA ASP A 408 -16.19 -12.68 -8.19
C ASP A 408 -16.63 -11.42 -7.43
N LEU A 409 -15.77 -10.88 -6.57
CA LEU A 409 -16.06 -9.63 -5.86
C LEU A 409 -16.33 -8.48 -6.83
N LEU A 410 -15.46 -8.30 -7.82
CA LEU A 410 -15.63 -7.23 -8.81
C LEU A 410 -16.88 -7.42 -9.67
N SER A 411 -17.25 -8.66 -9.97
CA SER A 411 -18.50 -8.99 -10.67
C SER A 411 -19.72 -8.66 -9.83
N ASP A 412 -19.70 -8.95 -8.52
CA ASP A 412 -20.85 -8.77 -7.63
C ASP A 412 -21.07 -7.30 -7.24
N VAL A 413 -20.01 -6.55 -6.94
CA VAL A 413 -20.15 -5.18 -6.39
C VAL A 413 -19.54 -4.07 -7.26
N GLY A 414 -18.71 -4.41 -8.22
CA GLY A 414 -17.95 -3.46 -9.04
C GLY A 414 -16.68 -2.93 -8.37
N SER A 415 -15.72 -2.49 -9.20
CA SER A 415 -14.41 -2.03 -8.75
C SER A 415 -14.50 -0.82 -7.81
N ASP A 416 -15.27 0.20 -8.16
CA ASP A 416 -15.33 1.45 -7.39
C ASP A 416 -15.92 1.22 -5.99
N VAL A 417 -16.95 0.39 -5.88
CA VAL A 417 -17.57 0.03 -4.59
C VAL A 417 -16.56 -0.74 -3.73
N ALA A 418 -15.91 -1.75 -4.30
CA ALA A 418 -14.93 -2.55 -3.59
C ALA A 418 -13.76 -1.68 -3.08
N ARG A 419 -13.22 -0.77 -3.93
CA ARG A 419 -12.17 0.18 -3.58
C ARG A 419 -12.58 1.06 -2.40
N PHE A 420 -13.78 1.62 -2.43
CA PHE A 420 -14.30 2.48 -1.37
C PHE A 420 -14.39 1.73 -0.03
N TYR A 421 -15.01 0.55 -0.05
CA TYR A 421 -15.22 -0.22 1.18
C TYR A 421 -13.90 -0.71 1.80
N TYR A 422 -12.94 -1.17 1.00
CA TYR A 422 -11.62 -1.58 1.50
C TYR A 422 -10.85 -0.45 2.20
N LEU A 423 -11.07 0.79 1.81
CA LEU A 423 -10.43 1.97 2.41
C LEU A 423 -11.25 2.64 3.52
N SER A 424 -12.45 2.16 3.82
CA SER A 424 -13.37 2.81 4.77
C SER A 424 -12.91 2.79 6.23
N LYS A 425 -11.91 1.96 6.55
CA LYS A 425 -11.32 1.84 7.90
C LYS A 425 -9.79 1.85 7.84
N GLN A 426 -9.15 2.17 8.96
CA GLN A 426 -7.70 2.04 9.12
C GLN A 426 -7.23 0.62 8.79
N THR A 427 -6.04 0.50 8.23
CA THR A 427 -5.53 -0.79 7.73
C THR A 427 -5.31 -1.83 8.83
N ASP A 428 -5.01 -1.40 10.05
CA ASP A 428 -4.82 -2.24 11.24
C ASP A 428 -6.14 -2.65 11.93
N GLN A 429 -7.27 -2.09 11.51
CA GLN A 429 -8.59 -2.44 12.01
C GLN A 429 -9.23 -3.56 11.19
N HIS A 430 -9.98 -4.43 11.86
CA HIS A 430 -10.83 -5.42 11.19
C HIS A 430 -11.88 -4.73 10.33
N LEU A 431 -12.04 -5.23 9.12
CA LEU A 431 -13.02 -4.77 8.16
C LEU A 431 -14.00 -5.91 7.84
N ASP A 432 -15.25 -5.71 8.20
CA ASP A 432 -16.34 -6.54 7.72
C ASP A 432 -16.92 -5.88 6.47
N PHE A 433 -16.77 -6.56 5.34
CA PHE A 433 -17.25 -6.11 4.05
C PHE A 433 -18.59 -6.80 3.77
N ASP A 434 -19.67 -6.10 4.02
CA ASP A 434 -21.04 -6.56 3.77
C ASP A 434 -21.40 -6.33 2.29
N LEU A 435 -21.46 -7.45 1.54
CA LEU A 435 -21.75 -7.44 0.10
C LEU A 435 -23.18 -6.94 -0.18
N ASP A 436 -24.15 -7.31 0.66
CA ASP A 436 -25.55 -6.92 0.45
C ASP A 436 -25.72 -5.42 0.70
N LEU A 437 -25.04 -4.87 1.71
CA LEU A 437 -25.02 -3.43 1.95
C LEU A 437 -24.32 -2.69 0.81
N ALA A 438 -23.21 -3.22 0.33
CA ALA A 438 -22.37 -2.59 -0.70
C ALA A 438 -23.13 -2.34 -2.01
N VAL A 439 -24.07 -3.21 -2.39
CA VAL A 439 -24.90 -3.03 -3.60
C VAL A 439 -26.25 -2.36 -3.33
N SER A 440 -26.56 -2.09 -2.07
CA SER A 440 -27.86 -1.52 -1.69
C SER A 440 -27.96 -0.03 -2.02
N SER A 441 -29.19 0.44 -2.29
CA SER A 441 -29.49 1.88 -2.44
C SER A 441 -29.98 2.54 -1.14
N LYS A 442 -29.64 1.94 0.01
CA LYS A 442 -30.00 2.45 1.33
C LYS A 442 -29.08 3.58 1.78
N LYS A 443 -29.57 4.40 2.72
CA LYS A 443 -28.79 5.54 3.28
C LYS A 443 -27.53 5.09 4.02
N GLU A 444 -27.53 3.89 4.56
CA GLU A 444 -26.40 3.26 5.25
C GLU A 444 -25.24 2.92 4.30
N ASN A 445 -25.51 2.83 2.98
CA ASN A 445 -24.48 2.67 1.97
C ASN A 445 -23.86 4.04 1.67
N MET A 446 -22.74 4.31 2.30
CA MET A 446 -21.99 5.58 2.14
C MET A 446 -21.56 5.82 0.68
N TYR A 447 -21.12 4.78 -0.03
CA TYR A 447 -20.74 4.89 -1.44
C TYR A 447 -21.92 5.33 -2.30
N TYR A 448 -23.08 4.68 -2.15
CA TYR A 448 -24.29 5.04 -2.88
C TYR A 448 -24.72 6.49 -2.56
N TYR A 449 -24.60 6.91 -1.31
CA TYR A 449 -24.96 8.27 -0.90
C TYR A 449 -24.11 9.34 -1.60
N ILE A 450 -22.80 9.11 -1.70
CA ILE A 450 -21.87 10.00 -2.43
C ILE A 450 -22.22 10.03 -3.94
N GLN A 451 -22.44 8.87 -4.55
CA GLN A 451 -22.82 8.77 -5.96
C GLN A 451 -24.16 9.45 -6.25
N TYR A 452 -25.12 9.29 -5.34
CA TYR A 452 -26.42 9.95 -5.45
C TYR A 452 -26.28 11.49 -5.42
N ALA A 453 -25.48 12.04 -4.50
CA ALA A 453 -25.22 13.47 -4.43
C ALA A 453 -24.59 13.98 -5.75
N HIS A 454 -23.59 13.30 -6.27
CA HIS A 454 -22.95 13.64 -7.54
C HIS A 454 -23.95 13.61 -8.72
N ALA A 455 -24.74 12.53 -8.83
CA ALA A 455 -25.75 12.40 -9.89
C ALA A 455 -26.81 13.52 -9.82
N ARG A 456 -27.17 13.96 -8.63
CA ARG A 456 -28.10 15.11 -8.42
C ARG A 456 -27.48 16.41 -8.92
N ILE A 457 -26.21 16.66 -8.64
CA ILE A 457 -25.49 17.85 -9.12
C ILE A 457 -25.42 17.84 -10.65
N CYS A 458 -24.99 16.75 -11.27
CA CYS A 458 -24.95 16.60 -12.72
C CYS A 458 -26.33 16.81 -13.37
N SER A 459 -27.40 16.34 -12.72
CA SER A 459 -28.76 16.53 -13.22
C SER A 459 -29.21 17.99 -13.15
N LEU A 460 -28.81 18.73 -12.11
CA LEU A 460 -29.06 20.16 -11.98
C LEU A 460 -28.32 20.96 -13.04
N GLU A 461 -27.03 20.67 -13.25
CA GLU A 461 -26.21 21.30 -14.30
C GLU A 461 -26.83 21.11 -15.68
N LYS A 462 -27.24 19.88 -16.00
CA LYS A 462 -27.90 19.56 -17.27
C LYS A 462 -29.21 20.33 -17.45
N LYS A 463 -30.06 20.40 -16.41
CA LYS A 463 -31.33 21.15 -16.45
C LYS A 463 -31.12 22.65 -16.59
N ALA A 464 -30.07 23.19 -15.95
CA ALA A 464 -29.72 24.60 -16.03
C ALA A 464 -29.04 24.97 -17.36
N GLY A 465 -28.73 24.00 -18.23
CA GLY A 465 -28.01 24.25 -19.49
C GLY A 465 -26.57 24.68 -19.32
N LEU A 466 -25.98 24.44 -18.12
CA LEU A 466 -24.63 24.86 -17.78
C LEU A 466 -23.63 23.85 -18.34
N LYS A 467 -22.72 24.33 -19.23
CA LYS A 467 -21.60 23.50 -19.73
C LYS A 467 -20.34 23.60 -18.85
N LYS A 468 -20.14 24.72 -18.19
CA LYS A 468 -19.13 25.00 -17.16
C LYS A 468 -19.60 26.19 -16.35
N PHE A 469 -19.39 26.16 -15.02
CA PHE A 469 -19.60 27.31 -14.15
C PHE A 469 -18.25 28.00 -13.95
N PRO A 470 -18.00 29.19 -14.51
CA PRO A 470 -16.76 29.90 -14.25
C PRO A 470 -16.76 30.39 -12.80
N ALA A 471 -15.72 30.08 -12.06
CA ALA A 471 -15.54 30.55 -10.67
C ALA A 471 -15.57 32.11 -10.57
N GLU A 472 -15.35 32.79 -11.68
CA GLU A 472 -15.38 34.25 -11.80
C GLU A 472 -16.77 34.87 -11.60
N ASN A 473 -17.84 34.07 -11.70
CA ASN A 473 -19.24 34.52 -11.56
C ASN A 473 -19.80 34.33 -10.14
N ILE A 474 -18.98 33.95 -9.18
CA ILE A 474 -19.39 33.79 -7.78
C ILE A 474 -19.37 35.18 -7.11
N SER A 475 -20.55 35.70 -6.73
CA SER A 475 -20.69 36.96 -6.00
C SER A 475 -20.55 36.76 -4.49
N GLU A 476 -20.41 37.86 -3.75
CA GLU A 476 -20.39 37.85 -2.28
C GLU A 476 -21.66 37.21 -1.71
N ASP A 477 -22.85 37.57 -2.25
CA ASP A 477 -24.11 36.97 -1.83
C ASP A 477 -24.13 35.44 -1.98
N HIS A 478 -23.50 34.89 -3.04
CA HIS A 478 -23.42 33.46 -3.20
C HIS A 478 -22.54 32.80 -2.15
N VAL A 479 -21.45 33.47 -1.72
CA VAL A 479 -20.56 32.96 -0.67
C VAL A 479 -21.28 32.92 0.66
N ASP A 480 -22.04 33.97 0.98
CA ASP A 480 -22.80 34.07 2.23
C ASP A 480 -23.88 32.98 2.32
N ILE A 481 -24.66 32.80 1.24
CA ILE A 481 -25.71 31.77 1.18
C ILE A 481 -25.13 30.37 1.33
N CYS A 482 -23.91 30.11 0.77
CA CYS A 482 -23.26 28.81 0.77
C CYS A 482 -22.16 28.66 1.84
N SER A 483 -22.06 29.56 2.80
CA SER A 483 -20.94 29.65 3.75
C SER A 483 -20.63 28.31 4.44
N ASN A 484 -21.64 27.61 4.95
CA ASN A 484 -21.44 26.29 5.58
C ASN A 484 -20.91 25.23 4.61
N LEU A 485 -21.41 25.20 3.38
CA LEU A 485 -20.93 24.27 2.37
C LEU A 485 -19.49 24.59 1.97
N ILE A 486 -19.19 25.87 1.80
CA ILE A 486 -17.84 26.34 1.49
C ILE A 486 -16.87 25.98 2.61
N HIS A 487 -17.27 26.18 3.87
CA HIS A 487 -16.45 25.78 5.03
C HIS A 487 -16.13 24.28 5.00
N GLU A 488 -17.12 23.41 4.76
CA GLU A 488 -16.88 21.96 4.66
C GLU A 488 -15.97 21.59 3.49
N ILE A 489 -16.21 22.16 2.30
CA ILE A 489 -15.36 21.90 1.11
C ILE A 489 -13.93 22.39 1.34
N SER A 490 -13.77 23.51 2.06
CA SER A 490 -12.46 24.08 2.37
C SER A 490 -11.58 23.18 3.23
N LYS A 491 -12.16 22.21 3.97
CA LYS A 491 -11.41 21.21 4.76
C LYS A 491 -10.66 20.21 3.88
N TYR A 492 -11.10 20.02 2.63
CA TYR A 492 -10.55 18.99 1.74
C TYR A 492 -9.03 19.05 1.56
N PRO A 493 -8.39 20.21 1.31
CA PRO A 493 -6.92 20.27 1.19
C PRO A 493 -6.20 19.80 2.47
N ASN A 494 -6.70 20.15 3.64
CA ASN A 494 -6.10 19.76 4.92
C ASN A 494 -6.26 18.26 5.19
N VAL A 495 -7.44 17.71 4.92
CA VAL A 495 -7.68 16.27 5.02
C VAL A 495 -6.73 15.52 4.09
N LEU A 496 -6.61 15.97 2.85
CA LEU A 496 -5.75 15.35 1.86
C LEU A 496 -4.24 15.46 2.24
N GLU A 497 -3.81 16.58 2.82
CA GLU A 497 -2.45 16.75 3.31
C GLU A 497 -2.14 15.79 4.49
N LYS A 498 -3.07 15.66 5.44
CA LYS A 498 -2.98 14.69 6.55
C LYS A 498 -2.94 13.25 6.02
N THR A 499 -3.80 12.95 5.06
CA THR A 499 -3.85 11.64 4.39
C THR A 499 -2.51 11.29 3.73
N CYS A 500 -1.94 12.22 2.98
CA CYS A 500 -0.63 12.04 2.35
C CYS A 500 0.50 11.87 3.37
N LYS A 501 0.50 12.69 4.44
CA LYS A 501 1.55 12.65 5.46
C LYS A 501 1.54 11.34 6.26
N ASN A 502 0.35 10.86 6.61
CA ASN A 502 0.18 9.70 7.47
C ASN A 502 -0.02 8.39 6.68
N LEU A 503 -0.11 8.46 5.36
CA LEU A 503 -0.50 7.34 4.48
C LEU A 503 -1.81 6.70 4.96
N SER A 504 -2.82 7.54 5.27
CA SER A 504 -4.07 7.14 5.92
C SER A 504 -5.29 7.45 5.03
N PRO A 505 -5.50 6.69 3.94
CA PRO A 505 -6.54 6.99 2.94
C PRO A 505 -7.98 6.85 3.45
N HIS A 506 -8.20 6.30 4.64
CA HIS A 506 -9.52 6.21 5.28
C HIS A 506 -10.05 7.57 5.80
N LEU A 507 -9.18 8.59 5.91
CA LEU A 507 -9.58 9.96 6.32
C LEU A 507 -10.40 10.65 5.25
#